data_ed1523451c82549d86894e589fe60d05
#
_entry.id   ed1523451c82549d86894e589fe60d05
#
_cell.length_a   1.000
_cell.length_b   1.000
_cell.length_c   1.000
_cell.angle_alpha   90.00
_cell.angle_beta   90.00
_cell.angle_gamma   90.00
#
_symmetry.space_group_name_H-M   'P 1'
#
loop_
_entity.id
_entity.type
_entity.pdbx_description
1 polymer ?
#
loop_
_entity_poly.entity_id
_entity_poly.type
_entity_poly.pdbx_seq_one_letter_code
_entity_poly.pdbx_strand_id
1 'polypeptide(L)'
;GIDVVIGYNKIEAGNGKLGFNLSGNYVIENARDGAVKNPASVAATGQSVVNATQEALFFTSRPETKWILGTTYEINKWGLNLNNTYFGKTTFKQQGMDSNLRTEFTPKVVTDLGINYNATEKLTIALNVNNIFDVLPEWSFKAENSAGTALLGDAAFIKNQSNLITFNQRYSQMTYDGYHFSQLGTLFNLSLNYQF
;
A
#
# COMPACT_ATOMS: atom_id res chain seq x y z
N GLY A 1 11.59 9.78 -11.52
CA GLY A 1 11.44 9.54 -10.09
C GLY A 1 12.75 9.75 -9.35
N ILE A 2 12.68 9.72 -8.04
CA ILE A 2 13.84 9.82 -7.14
C ILE A 2 13.77 8.65 -6.18
N ASP A 3 14.86 7.88 -6.08
CA ASP A 3 15.03 6.81 -5.11
C ASP A 3 16.08 7.24 -4.08
N VAL A 4 15.80 6.98 -2.81
CA VAL A 4 16.69 7.34 -1.70
C VAL A 4 16.94 6.10 -0.86
N VAL A 5 18.23 5.84 -0.54
CA VAL A 5 18.63 4.82 0.44
C VAL A 5 19.69 5.41 1.34
N ILE A 6 19.44 5.45 2.63
CA ILE A 6 20.36 5.93 3.66
C ILE A 6 20.39 4.87 4.75
N GLY A 7 21.60 4.40 5.09
CA GLY A 7 21.78 3.46 6.19
C GLY A 7 22.85 3.95 7.15
N TYR A 8 22.60 3.81 8.43
CA TYR A 8 23.58 4.04 9.48
C TYR A 8 23.46 2.94 10.55
N ASN A 9 24.50 2.15 10.67
CA ASN A 9 24.51 0.97 11.53
C ASN A 9 25.57 1.11 12.63
N LYS A 10 25.38 0.36 13.72
CA LYS A 10 26.35 0.22 14.81
C LYS A 10 26.59 1.50 15.63
N ILE A 11 25.53 2.27 15.87
CA ILE A 11 25.56 3.34 16.87
C ILE A 11 25.58 2.66 18.26
N GLU A 12 26.59 2.94 19.07
CA GLU A 12 26.60 2.47 20.45
C GLU A 12 25.48 3.17 21.24
N ALA A 13 24.56 2.39 21.77
CA ALA A 13 23.39 2.87 22.51
C ALA A 13 23.21 2.04 23.79
N GLY A 14 23.67 2.57 24.91
CA GLY A 14 23.74 1.82 26.15
C GLY A 14 24.65 0.60 26.01
N ASN A 15 24.12 -0.59 26.34
CA ASN A 15 24.83 -1.86 26.20
C ASN A 15 24.56 -2.58 24.86
N GLY A 16 23.96 -1.89 23.90
CA GLY A 16 23.58 -2.47 22.61
C GLY A 16 24.00 -1.61 21.43
N LYS A 17 23.64 -2.08 20.24
CA LYS A 17 23.93 -1.41 18.97
C LYS A 17 22.63 -1.06 18.27
N LEU A 18 22.50 0.20 17.89
CA LEU A 18 21.36 0.75 17.18
C LEU A 18 21.72 0.94 15.70
N GLY A 19 20.79 0.63 14.83
CA GLY A 19 20.90 0.87 13.40
C GLY A 19 19.66 1.52 12.85
N PHE A 20 19.82 2.32 11.79
CA PHE A 20 18.74 2.95 11.03
C PHE A 20 18.92 2.71 9.55
N ASN A 21 17.83 2.48 8.87
CA ASN A 21 17.77 2.42 7.43
C ASN A 21 16.54 3.19 6.96
N LEU A 22 16.75 4.18 6.11
CA LEU A 22 15.69 4.89 5.42
C LEU A 22 15.78 4.57 3.93
N SER A 23 14.74 3.99 3.37
CA SER A 23 14.60 3.79 1.94
C SER A 23 13.26 4.31 1.45
N GLY A 24 13.24 4.85 0.26
CA GLY A 24 11.99 5.34 -0.29
C GLY A 24 12.13 5.81 -1.71
N ASN A 25 10.97 6.03 -2.32
CA ASN A 25 10.87 6.56 -3.66
C ASN A 25 9.84 7.68 -3.74
N TYR A 26 10.08 8.58 -4.66
CA TYR A 26 9.13 9.59 -5.10
C TYR A 26 9.05 9.58 -6.61
N VAL A 27 7.86 9.34 -7.15
CA VAL A 27 7.57 9.37 -8.58
C VAL A 27 7.23 10.81 -8.96
N ILE A 28 8.06 11.43 -9.79
CA ILE A 28 7.85 12.80 -10.25
C ILE A 28 6.73 12.83 -11.29
N GLU A 29 6.75 11.84 -12.19
CA GLU A 29 5.77 11.73 -13.26
C GLU A 29 5.57 10.26 -13.62
N ASN A 30 4.32 9.86 -13.75
CA ASN A 30 3.89 8.57 -14.25
C ASN A 30 2.60 8.79 -15.06
N ALA A 31 2.74 9.13 -16.32
CA ALA A 31 1.65 9.46 -17.22
C ALA A 31 1.88 8.85 -18.60
N ARG A 32 0.79 8.67 -19.32
CA ARG A 32 0.85 8.26 -20.72
C ARG A 32 1.25 9.45 -21.60
N ASP A 33 2.16 9.21 -22.54
CA ASP A 33 2.46 10.15 -23.61
C ASP A 33 1.43 10.00 -24.77
N GLY A 34 0.61 11.03 -24.95
CA GLY A 34 -0.38 11.13 -26.01
C GLY A 34 -1.62 10.25 -25.84
N ALA A 35 -2.43 10.17 -26.88
CA ALA A 35 -3.68 9.42 -26.90
C ALA A 35 -3.46 7.92 -27.14
N VAL A 36 -4.39 7.07 -26.65
CA VAL A 36 -4.40 5.63 -26.95
C VAL A 36 -4.59 5.43 -28.45
N LYS A 37 -3.66 4.73 -29.09
CA LYS A 37 -3.78 4.33 -30.50
C LYS A 37 -4.55 3.02 -30.58
N ASN A 38 -5.84 3.11 -30.86
CA ASN A 38 -6.69 1.94 -31.02
C ASN A 38 -6.55 1.36 -32.44
N PRO A 39 -6.50 0.01 -32.58
CA PRO A 39 -6.71 -0.62 -33.91
C PRO A 39 -8.05 -0.21 -34.49
N ALA A 40 -8.14 -0.11 -35.82
CA ALA A 40 -9.36 0.36 -36.52
C ALA A 40 -10.60 -0.47 -36.14
N SER A 41 -10.46 -1.80 -35.96
CA SER A 41 -11.52 -2.70 -35.55
C SER A 41 -12.06 -2.39 -34.14
N VAL A 42 -11.22 -1.94 -33.23
CA VAL A 42 -11.60 -1.56 -31.86
C VAL A 42 -12.22 -0.15 -31.88
N ALA A 43 -11.59 0.80 -32.58
CA ALA A 43 -12.09 2.16 -32.68
C ALA A 43 -13.49 2.21 -33.30
N ALA A 44 -13.79 1.35 -34.28
CA ALA A 44 -15.10 1.25 -34.90
C ALA A 44 -16.23 0.84 -33.93
N THR A 45 -15.92 0.22 -32.82
CA THR A 45 -16.90 -0.15 -31.79
C THR A 45 -17.08 0.92 -30.71
N GLY A 46 -16.36 2.04 -30.78
CA GLY A 46 -16.32 3.06 -29.75
C GLY A 46 -15.59 2.63 -28.47
N GLN A 47 -14.88 1.49 -28.50
CA GLN A 47 -14.10 0.97 -27.40
C GLN A 47 -12.64 1.42 -27.46
N SER A 48 -11.92 1.26 -26.36
CA SER A 48 -10.47 1.50 -26.29
C SER A 48 -9.76 0.24 -25.79
N VAL A 49 -8.57 -0.03 -26.35
CA VAL A 49 -7.69 -1.11 -25.86
C VAL A 49 -7.16 -0.83 -24.44
N VAL A 50 -7.19 0.43 -24.00
CA VAL A 50 -6.89 0.83 -22.62
C VAL A 50 -8.11 1.58 -22.10
N ASN A 51 -8.84 0.98 -21.18
CA ASN A 51 -9.96 1.62 -20.49
C ASN A 51 -9.50 2.36 -19.22
N ALA A 52 -10.40 3.10 -18.57
CA ALA A 52 -10.07 3.90 -17.38
C ALA A 52 -9.55 3.06 -16.20
N THR A 53 -10.01 1.80 -16.03
CA THR A 53 -9.53 0.90 -15.01
C THR A 53 -8.08 0.47 -15.28
N GLN A 54 -7.78 0.10 -16.54
CA GLN A 54 -6.41 -0.25 -16.94
C GLN A 54 -5.47 0.95 -16.82
N GLU A 55 -5.91 2.14 -17.22
CA GLU A 55 -5.15 3.38 -17.06
C GLU A 55 -4.84 3.66 -15.58
N ALA A 56 -5.83 3.49 -14.70
CA ALA A 56 -5.62 3.62 -13.26
C ALA A 56 -4.63 2.58 -12.72
N LEU A 57 -4.69 1.33 -13.17
CA LEU A 57 -3.73 0.28 -12.79
C LEU A 57 -2.29 0.63 -13.19
N PHE A 58 -2.09 1.24 -14.35
CA PHE A 58 -0.76 1.61 -14.84
C PHE A 58 -0.20 2.83 -14.12
N PHE A 59 -1.01 3.84 -13.85
CA PHE A 59 -0.50 5.17 -13.50
C PHE A 59 -0.81 5.62 -12.07
N THR A 60 -1.92 5.20 -11.47
CA THR A 60 -2.39 5.79 -10.21
C THR A 60 -2.66 4.81 -9.08
N SER A 61 -2.73 3.50 -9.36
CA SER A 61 -2.97 2.46 -8.35
C SER A 61 -1.74 2.15 -7.49
N ARG A 62 -0.59 2.72 -7.82
CA ARG A 62 0.63 2.68 -7.00
C ARG A 62 0.85 4.04 -6.35
N PRO A 63 1.28 4.10 -5.09
CA PRO A 63 1.55 5.38 -4.46
C PRO A 63 2.72 6.10 -5.16
N GLU A 64 2.56 7.39 -5.42
CA GLU A 64 3.64 8.23 -5.95
C GLU A 64 4.83 8.29 -5.00
N THR A 65 4.61 8.05 -3.72
CA THR A 65 5.66 8.01 -2.72
C THR A 65 5.45 6.89 -1.71
N LYS A 66 6.54 6.16 -1.43
CA LYS A 66 6.59 5.12 -0.41
C LYS A 66 7.92 5.22 0.32
N TRP A 67 7.87 5.23 1.66
CA TRP A 67 9.06 5.33 2.50
C TRP A 67 9.06 4.22 3.54
N ILE A 68 10.22 3.66 3.82
CA ILE A 68 10.43 2.64 4.86
C ILE A 68 11.55 3.15 5.78
N LEU A 69 11.22 3.34 7.03
CA LEU A 69 12.17 3.59 8.10
C LEU A 69 12.33 2.31 8.92
N GLY A 70 13.46 1.63 8.74
CA GLY A 70 13.86 0.50 9.55
C GLY A 70 14.72 0.97 10.73
N THR A 71 14.45 0.43 11.91
CA THR A 71 15.26 0.63 13.10
C THR A 71 15.60 -0.73 13.68
N THR A 72 16.88 -0.99 13.91
CA THR A 72 17.36 -2.23 14.53
C THR A 72 18.03 -1.93 15.88
N TYR A 73 17.83 -2.78 16.86
CA TYR A 73 18.55 -2.70 18.13
C TYR A 73 18.99 -4.10 18.56
N GLU A 74 20.28 -4.26 18.75
CA GLU A 74 20.89 -5.51 19.15
C GLU A 74 21.52 -5.36 20.55
N ILE A 75 21.12 -6.20 21.49
CA ILE A 75 21.65 -6.22 22.82
C ILE A 75 21.77 -7.66 23.33
N ASN A 76 22.98 -8.09 23.69
CA ASN A 76 23.27 -9.44 24.15
C ASN A 76 22.70 -10.52 23.18
N LYS A 77 21.68 -11.26 23.64
CA LYS A 77 21.00 -12.32 22.88
C LYS A 77 19.74 -11.83 22.14
N TRP A 78 19.39 -10.58 22.27
CA TRP A 78 18.19 -10.01 21.71
C TRP A 78 18.47 -9.16 20.46
N GLY A 79 17.68 -9.34 19.45
CA GLY A 79 17.60 -8.46 18.29
C GLY A 79 16.17 -7.94 18.14
N LEU A 80 16.03 -6.64 17.98
CA LEU A 80 14.76 -5.96 17.73
C LEU A 80 14.83 -5.31 16.35
N ASN A 81 13.75 -5.37 15.60
CA ASN A 81 13.60 -4.73 14.32
C ASN A 81 12.21 -4.07 14.24
N LEU A 82 12.18 -2.78 13.99
CA LEU A 82 10.96 -2.02 13.81
C LEU A 82 10.99 -1.38 12.42
N ASN A 83 10.03 -1.71 11.58
CA ASN A 83 9.87 -1.13 10.25
C ASN A 83 8.59 -0.30 10.19
N ASN A 84 8.72 0.98 9.88
CA ASN A 84 7.61 1.88 9.62
C ASN A 84 7.54 2.14 8.12
N THR A 85 6.48 1.68 7.48
CA THR A 85 6.23 1.89 6.05
C THR A 85 5.15 2.94 5.87
N TYR A 86 5.53 4.08 5.30
CA TYR A 86 4.60 5.08 4.82
C TYR A 86 4.16 4.75 3.40
N PHE A 87 2.86 4.63 3.19
CA PHE A 87 2.22 4.52 1.89
C PHE A 87 1.56 5.85 1.55
N GLY A 88 1.98 6.46 0.47
CA GLY A 88 1.36 7.66 -0.07
C GLY A 88 -0.06 7.40 -0.59
N LYS A 89 -0.74 8.44 -1.00
CA LYS A 89 -2.06 8.37 -1.61
C LYS A 89 -2.03 7.54 -2.90
N THR A 90 -3.10 6.78 -3.15
CA THR A 90 -3.37 6.15 -4.45
C THR A 90 -4.77 6.48 -4.94
N THR A 91 -4.98 6.42 -6.24
CA THR A 91 -6.32 6.55 -6.82
C THR A 91 -6.60 5.38 -7.76
N PHE A 92 -7.85 4.99 -7.83
CA PHE A 92 -8.28 3.88 -8.64
C PHE A 92 -9.66 4.10 -9.25
N LYS A 93 -9.89 3.53 -10.43
CA LYS A 93 -11.20 3.48 -11.11
C LYS A 93 -11.61 2.04 -11.31
N GLN A 94 -12.55 1.57 -10.49
CA GLN A 94 -13.11 0.23 -10.62
C GLN A 94 -13.89 0.10 -11.93
N GLN A 95 -13.78 -1.05 -12.58
CA GLN A 95 -14.58 -1.33 -13.76
C GLN A 95 -16.08 -1.22 -13.46
N GLY A 96 -16.82 -0.49 -14.32
CA GLY A 96 -18.24 -0.23 -14.14
C GLY A 96 -18.58 0.95 -13.22
N MET A 97 -17.57 1.56 -12.56
CA MET A 97 -17.77 2.78 -11.80
C MET A 97 -18.07 3.97 -12.73
N ASP A 98 -18.88 4.90 -12.24
CA ASP A 98 -19.19 6.14 -12.97
C ASP A 98 -17.92 6.91 -13.31
N SER A 99 -17.80 7.40 -14.54
CA SER A 99 -16.60 8.07 -15.04
C SER A 99 -16.31 9.41 -14.37
N ASN A 100 -17.30 10.01 -13.71
CA ASN A 100 -17.16 11.28 -12.98
C ASN A 100 -16.63 11.08 -11.55
N LEU A 101 -16.42 9.82 -11.13
CA LEU A 101 -15.91 9.45 -9.82
C LEU A 101 -14.59 8.69 -9.93
N ARG A 102 -13.79 8.76 -8.88
CA ARG A 102 -12.66 7.88 -8.60
C ARG A 102 -12.68 7.45 -7.15
N THR A 103 -12.04 6.34 -6.84
CA THR A 103 -11.70 5.94 -5.48
C THR A 103 -10.35 6.53 -5.12
N GLU A 104 -10.21 7.09 -3.92
CA GLU A 104 -8.96 7.60 -3.38
C GLU A 104 -8.67 6.95 -2.04
N PHE A 105 -7.48 6.37 -1.89
CA PHE A 105 -6.96 5.85 -0.64
C PHE A 105 -6.14 6.91 0.08
N THR A 106 -6.43 7.11 1.37
CA THR A 106 -5.68 8.04 2.22
C THR A 106 -4.30 7.48 2.56
N PRO A 107 -3.26 8.34 2.67
CA PRO A 107 -1.95 7.89 3.12
C PRO A 107 -2.02 7.24 4.50
N LYS A 108 -1.21 6.18 4.70
CA LYS A 108 -1.12 5.45 5.98
C LYS A 108 0.32 5.09 6.31
N VAL A 109 0.58 4.90 7.60
CA VAL A 109 1.81 4.29 8.10
C VAL A 109 1.48 2.93 8.69
N VAL A 110 2.17 1.90 8.23
CA VAL A 110 2.08 0.54 8.76
C VAL A 110 3.38 0.21 9.48
N THR A 111 3.29 -0.34 10.68
CA THR A 111 4.44 -0.66 11.54
C THR A 111 4.54 -2.16 11.74
N ASP A 112 5.69 -2.73 11.44
CA ASP A 112 6.03 -4.14 11.66
C ASP A 112 7.10 -4.26 12.74
N LEU A 113 6.97 -5.25 13.62
CA LEU A 113 7.89 -5.54 14.69
C LEU A 113 8.46 -6.94 14.54
N GLY A 114 9.79 -7.06 14.56
CA GLY A 114 10.52 -8.31 14.67
C GLY A 114 11.29 -8.39 15.99
N ILE A 115 11.22 -9.52 16.65
CA ILE A 115 11.98 -9.82 17.88
C ILE A 115 12.69 -11.16 17.67
N ASN A 116 14.02 -11.16 17.80
CA ASN A 116 14.83 -12.37 17.75
C ASN A 116 15.50 -12.60 19.11
N TYR A 117 15.51 -13.85 19.55
CA TYR A 117 16.19 -14.27 20.77
C TYR A 117 17.07 -15.48 20.51
N ASN A 118 18.38 -15.33 20.66
CA ASN A 118 19.35 -16.41 20.57
C ASN A 118 19.40 -17.14 21.93
N ALA A 119 18.50 -18.11 22.12
CA ALA A 119 18.39 -18.85 23.40
C ALA A 119 19.67 -19.61 23.70
N THR A 120 20.23 -20.30 22.69
CA THR A 120 21.55 -20.96 22.72
C THR A 120 22.32 -20.65 21.45
N GLU A 121 23.56 -21.14 21.33
CA GLU A 121 24.34 -21.05 20.07
C GLU A 121 23.66 -21.75 18.89
N LYS A 122 22.76 -22.70 19.18
CA LYS A 122 22.08 -23.52 18.16
C LYS A 122 20.59 -23.23 18.03
N LEU A 123 19.98 -22.48 18.96
CA LEU A 123 18.55 -22.21 18.98
C LEU A 123 18.24 -20.70 18.93
N THR A 124 17.57 -20.30 17.88
CA THR A 124 17.00 -18.94 17.73
C THR A 124 15.49 -19.02 17.72
N ILE A 125 14.84 -18.16 18.49
CA ILE A 125 13.39 -17.96 18.54
C ILE A 125 13.13 -16.60 17.90
N ALA A 126 12.23 -16.51 16.93
CA ALA A 126 11.85 -15.24 16.31
C ALA A 126 10.33 -15.06 16.33
N LEU A 127 9.90 -13.89 16.76
CA LEU A 127 8.51 -13.42 16.67
C LEU A 127 8.46 -12.25 15.70
N ASN A 128 7.62 -12.35 14.67
CA ASN A 128 7.31 -11.26 13.78
C ASN A 128 5.84 -10.89 13.92
N VAL A 129 5.57 -9.62 14.12
CA VAL A 129 4.22 -9.04 14.20
C VAL A 129 4.10 -8.01 13.09
N ASN A 130 3.41 -8.36 12.02
CA ASN A 130 3.14 -7.43 10.93
C ASN A 130 1.95 -6.56 11.30
N ASN A 131 2.05 -5.28 10.99
CA ASN A 131 0.98 -4.31 11.23
C ASN A 131 0.51 -4.30 12.70
N ILE A 132 1.42 -4.01 13.63
CA ILE A 132 1.17 -4.09 15.09
C ILE A 132 0.04 -3.18 15.58
N PHE A 133 -0.31 -2.13 14.81
CA PHE A 133 -1.36 -1.17 15.15
C PHE A 133 -2.67 -1.43 14.41
N ASP A 134 -2.80 -2.56 13.70
CA ASP A 134 -4.00 -2.95 12.96
C ASP A 134 -4.51 -1.86 12.00
N VAL A 135 -3.58 -1.20 11.33
CA VAL A 135 -3.90 -0.14 10.35
C VAL A 135 -4.49 -0.77 9.10
N LEU A 136 -5.69 -0.35 8.73
CA LEU A 136 -6.37 -0.82 7.52
C LEU A 136 -6.37 0.25 6.42
N PRO A 137 -6.41 -0.15 5.13
CA PRO A 137 -6.63 0.79 4.04
C PRO A 137 -7.96 1.54 4.23
N GLU A 138 -7.91 2.84 4.01
CA GLU A 138 -9.10 3.71 4.08
C GLU A 138 -9.28 4.41 2.75
N TRP A 139 -10.47 4.35 2.19
CA TRP A 139 -10.78 4.93 0.90
C TRP A 139 -12.08 5.73 0.93
N SER A 140 -12.21 6.64 -0.03
CA SER A 140 -13.43 7.42 -0.25
C SER A 140 -13.62 7.70 -1.74
N PHE A 141 -14.85 7.98 -2.13
CA PHE A 141 -15.11 8.52 -3.47
C PHE A 141 -14.68 9.97 -3.56
N LYS A 142 -14.11 10.32 -4.69
CA LYS A 142 -13.79 11.70 -5.07
C LYS A 142 -14.39 12.01 -6.43
N ALA A 143 -14.84 13.25 -6.60
CA ALA A 143 -15.32 13.75 -7.88
C ALA A 143 -14.15 14.08 -8.82
N GLU A 144 -14.31 13.74 -10.09
CA GLU A 144 -13.40 14.17 -11.16
C GLU A 144 -13.80 15.54 -11.76
N ASN A 145 -15.07 15.91 -11.59
CA ASN A 145 -15.65 17.12 -12.17
C ASN A 145 -16.92 17.55 -11.39
N SER A 146 -17.57 18.60 -11.86
CA SER A 146 -18.80 19.12 -11.25
C SER A 146 -19.97 18.13 -11.24
N ALA A 147 -20.09 17.29 -12.27
CA ALA A 147 -21.11 16.23 -12.33
C ALA A 147 -20.85 15.20 -11.22
N GLY A 148 -19.60 14.78 -11.02
CA GLY A 148 -19.19 13.91 -9.92
C GLY A 148 -19.48 14.52 -8.55
N THR A 149 -19.31 15.82 -8.39
CA THR A 149 -19.64 16.51 -7.15
C THR A 149 -21.13 16.42 -6.83
N ALA A 150 -21.99 16.54 -7.80
CA ALA A 150 -23.44 16.36 -7.62
C ALA A 150 -23.77 14.90 -7.23
N LEU A 151 -23.13 13.92 -7.86
CA LEU A 151 -23.33 12.49 -7.55
C LEU A 151 -22.91 12.12 -6.14
N LEU A 152 -21.88 12.77 -5.57
CA LEU A 152 -21.46 12.50 -4.18
C LEU A 152 -22.55 12.88 -3.16
N GLY A 153 -23.50 13.74 -3.51
CA GLY A 153 -24.67 14.08 -2.69
C GLY A 153 -25.78 13.04 -2.71
N ASP A 154 -25.78 12.09 -3.66
CA ASP A 154 -26.80 11.04 -3.78
C ASP A 154 -26.34 9.77 -3.04
N ALA A 155 -26.86 9.58 -1.82
CA ALA A 155 -26.52 8.42 -0.99
C ALA A 155 -26.88 7.08 -1.63
N ALA A 156 -28.00 6.99 -2.37
CA ALA A 156 -28.40 5.76 -3.03
C ALA A 156 -27.46 5.42 -4.19
N PHE A 157 -27.08 6.42 -4.97
CA PHE A 157 -26.13 6.27 -6.05
C PHE A 157 -24.75 5.82 -5.50
N ILE A 158 -24.23 6.50 -4.47
CA ILE A 158 -22.94 6.17 -3.86
C ILE A 158 -22.94 4.77 -3.25
N LYS A 159 -24.05 4.35 -2.63
CA LYS A 159 -24.20 2.97 -2.16
C LYS A 159 -24.08 1.95 -3.31
N ASN A 160 -24.72 2.21 -4.44
CA ASN A 160 -24.62 1.34 -5.62
C ASN A 160 -23.18 1.31 -6.18
N GLN A 161 -22.50 2.45 -6.26
CA GLN A 161 -21.11 2.50 -6.68
C GLN A 161 -20.19 1.75 -5.70
N SER A 162 -20.46 1.84 -4.38
CA SER A 162 -19.66 1.14 -3.37
C SER A 162 -19.75 -0.38 -3.50
N ASN A 163 -20.86 -0.91 -4.00
CA ASN A 163 -21.01 -2.35 -4.21
C ASN A 163 -20.02 -2.91 -5.24
N LEU A 164 -19.64 -2.11 -6.24
CA LEU A 164 -18.63 -2.49 -7.24
C LEU A 164 -17.24 -2.64 -6.61
N ILE A 165 -16.96 -1.83 -5.59
CA ILE A 165 -15.65 -1.74 -4.94
C ILE A 165 -15.54 -2.76 -3.80
N THR A 166 -16.60 -2.94 -3.03
CA THR A 166 -16.63 -3.78 -1.84
C THR A 166 -17.11 -5.21 -2.11
N PHE A 167 -17.24 -5.60 -3.37
CA PHE A 167 -17.77 -6.90 -3.77
C PHE A 167 -19.13 -7.21 -3.12
N ASN A 168 -20.10 -6.31 -3.35
CA ASN A 168 -21.41 -6.33 -2.70
C ASN A 168 -21.32 -6.29 -1.16
N GLN A 169 -20.47 -5.45 -0.63
CA GLN A 169 -20.23 -5.21 0.81
C GLN A 169 -19.64 -6.40 1.58
N ARG A 170 -19.06 -7.37 0.89
CA ARG A 170 -18.29 -8.46 1.54
C ARG A 170 -16.97 -7.99 2.11
N TYR A 171 -16.38 -6.93 1.52
CA TYR A 171 -15.10 -6.37 1.91
C TYR A 171 -15.21 -4.84 2.02
N SER A 172 -15.32 -4.33 3.22
CA SER A 172 -15.54 -2.89 3.46
C SER A 172 -14.31 -2.02 3.19
N GLN A 173 -13.12 -2.63 3.18
CA GLN A 173 -11.83 -1.91 3.09
C GLN A 173 -11.12 -2.11 1.75
N MET A 174 -11.72 -2.84 0.81
CA MET A 174 -11.08 -3.32 -0.40
C MET A 174 -11.66 -2.71 -1.66
N THR A 175 -10.79 -2.30 -2.59
CA THR A 175 -11.13 -2.32 -4.00
C THR A 175 -10.77 -3.66 -4.59
N TYR A 176 -11.55 -4.14 -5.54
CA TYR A 176 -11.39 -5.47 -6.13
C TYR A 176 -10.01 -5.66 -6.79
N ASP A 177 -9.55 -4.69 -7.58
CA ASP A 177 -8.33 -4.77 -8.36
C ASP A 177 -7.19 -3.85 -7.88
N GLY A 178 -7.48 -2.91 -7.00
CA GLY A 178 -6.50 -1.91 -6.57
C GLY A 178 -6.62 -1.58 -5.10
N TYR A 179 -5.91 -2.26 -4.24
CA TYR A 179 -5.82 -1.91 -2.83
C TYR A 179 -4.44 -1.31 -2.51
N HIS A 180 -4.45 -0.48 -1.51
CA HIS A 180 -3.30 0.34 -1.11
C HIS A 180 -2.17 -0.50 -0.51
N PHE A 181 -2.50 -1.37 0.46
CA PHE A 181 -1.67 -2.36 1.14
C PHE A 181 -2.55 -3.47 1.72
N SER A 182 -1.94 -4.48 2.37
CA SER A 182 -2.68 -5.61 2.94
C SER A 182 -3.76 -5.16 3.93
N GLN A 183 -4.94 -5.73 3.80
CA GLN A 183 -6.09 -5.49 4.68
C GLN A 183 -6.34 -6.62 5.68
N LEU A 184 -5.40 -7.54 5.82
CA LEU A 184 -5.50 -8.66 6.76
C LEU A 184 -5.35 -8.25 8.23
N GLY A 185 -5.02 -6.97 8.46
CA GLY A 185 -4.79 -6.48 9.82
C GLY A 185 -3.48 -7.02 10.41
N THR A 186 -3.47 -7.20 11.72
CA THR A 186 -2.28 -7.69 12.45
C THR A 186 -2.08 -9.19 12.25
N LEU A 187 -0.86 -9.58 11.86
CA LEU A 187 -0.46 -10.96 11.68
C LEU A 187 0.73 -11.31 12.58
N PHE A 188 0.64 -12.46 13.24
CA PHE A 188 1.70 -12.99 14.09
C PHE A 188 2.35 -14.19 13.42
N ASN A 189 3.69 -14.22 13.43
CA ASN A 189 4.48 -15.36 12.99
C ASN A 189 5.53 -15.69 14.06
N LEU A 190 5.49 -16.91 14.60
CA LEU A 190 6.50 -17.44 15.51
C LEU A 190 7.32 -18.49 14.79
N SER A 191 8.64 -18.35 14.81
CA SER A 191 9.56 -19.32 14.23
C SER A 191 10.61 -19.79 15.24
N LEU A 192 10.97 -21.05 15.13
CA LEU A 192 12.03 -21.71 15.88
C LEU A 192 13.06 -22.26 14.89
N ASN A 193 14.29 -21.81 15.01
CA ASN A 193 15.39 -22.28 14.15
C ASN A 193 16.43 -22.99 15.03
N TYR A 194 16.65 -24.28 14.74
CA TYR A 194 17.63 -25.10 15.45
C TYR A 194 18.67 -25.65 14.46
N GLN A 195 19.94 -25.45 14.81
CA GLN A 195 21.09 -25.97 14.04
C GLN A 195 21.62 -27.23 14.73
N PHE A 196 21.68 -28.33 14.00
CA PHE A 196 22.17 -29.62 14.47
C PHE A 196 23.70 -29.69 14.53
#